data_435f35f299fae6fe2c2d0acd87dee60b
#
_entry.id   435f35f299fae6fe2c2d0acd87dee60b
#
_cell.length_a   1.000
_cell.length_b   1.000
_cell.length_c   1.000
_cell.angle_alpha   90.00
_cell.angle_beta   90.00
_cell.angle_gamma   90.00
#
_symmetry.space_group_name_H-M   'P 1'
#
loop_
_entity.id
_entity.type
_entity.pdbx_description
1 polymer ?
#
loop_
_entity_poly.entity_id
_entity_poly.type
_entity_poly.pdbx_seq_one_letter_code
_entity_poly.pdbx_strand_id
1 'polypeptide(L)'
;LPATGSASSTARLSAERSSRSTVWRILGHLHADDGSRYDVGVIFGRYGLAPKNSGAGAPAATRRDRSGRSPWNSDEFYASDFSIVDEDARATFTATRVERSGIGFAGDSTSRPDLDGLHDLHLDGWALRARSNGSLDATIALRLADGSTRVELSLVPQQASLALAGLDAVAVPRLAARGTLFLGARRVAISGIFWIDRSAGSADVVSDARGWERFTIQFDDGRELLVRFDRDRRTGRIVGGGGTYIDRARTAHYLGARDLTLENPLATTWRNPRGEPYPSLWELYIPKYGLDLALVPDVQAQEIDPHARGARFYLGSLSVERAGDGPRDTGRGYAELAGFSRDQP
;
A
#
# COMPACT_ATOMS: atom_id res chain seq x y z
N LEU A 1 19.87 29.93 12.13
CA LEU A 1 18.65 29.44 11.46
C LEU A 1 17.87 28.61 12.46
N PRO A 2 16.58 28.89 12.75
CA PRO A 2 15.81 28.12 13.71
C PRO A 2 15.39 26.78 13.08
N ALA A 3 15.53 25.70 13.87
CA ALA A 3 15.02 24.38 13.54
C ALA A 3 13.49 24.46 13.40
N THR A 4 12.97 24.07 12.25
CA THR A 4 11.54 23.90 12.01
C THR A 4 11.05 22.76 12.87
N GLY A 5 10.25 23.09 13.89
CA GLY A 5 9.72 22.15 14.85
C GLY A 5 8.92 21.04 14.18
N SER A 6 9.22 19.80 14.53
CA SER A 6 8.37 18.66 14.23
C SER A 6 7.02 18.92 14.91
N ALA A 7 5.94 19.00 14.14
CA ALA A 7 4.59 18.96 14.69
C ALA A 7 4.50 17.71 15.57
N SER A 8 4.02 17.86 16.82
CA SER A 8 3.97 16.77 17.78
C SER A 8 3.18 15.59 17.20
N SER A 9 3.56 14.37 17.49
CA SER A 9 2.87 13.15 17.03
C SER A 9 1.37 13.18 17.33
N THR A 10 0.98 13.82 18.44
CA THR A 10 -0.42 14.02 18.84
C THR A 10 -1.20 14.94 17.89
N ALA A 11 -0.56 15.99 17.35
CA ALA A 11 -1.21 16.90 16.38
C ALA A 11 -1.40 16.20 15.02
N ARG A 12 -0.45 15.38 14.59
CA ARG A 12 -0.58 14.53 13.40
C ARG A 12 -1.69 13.50 13.55
N LEU A 13 -1.75 12.78 14.66
CA LEU A 13 -2.81 11.81 14.97
C LEU A 13 -4.20 12.45 15.00
N SER A 14 -4.33 13.70 15.49
CA SER A 14 -5.61 14.41 15.50
C SER A 14 -6.03 14.89 14.10
N ALA A 15 -5.09 15.32 13.27
CA ALA A 15 -5.35 15.66 11.87
C ALA A 15 -5.79 14.44 11.05
N GLU A 16 -5.20 13.28 11.30
CA GLU A 16 -5.53 12.02 10.64
C GLU A 16 -6.93 11.51 11.01
N ARG A 17 -7.36 11.69 12.27
CA ARG A 17 -8.74 11.37 12.69
C ARG A 17 -9.78 12.28 12.04
N SER A 18 -9.38 13.45 11.59
CA SER A 18 -10.24 14.37 10.82
C SER A 18 -10.22 14.09 9.32
N SER A 19 -9.26 13.30 8.85
CA SER A 19 -9.18 12.88 7.45
C SER A 19 -10.33 11.94 7.09
N ARG A 20 -10.94 12.18 5.93
CA ARG A 20 -12.04 11.34 5.43
C ARG A 20 -11.60 9.96 4.99
N SER A 21 -10.31 9.78 4.71
CA SER A 21 -9.74 8.49 4.34
C SER A 21 -8.35 8.31 4.93
N THR A 22 -8.03 7.08 5.28
CA THR A 22 -6.68 6.65 5.66
C THR A 22 -6.43 5.29 5.00
N VAL A 23 -5.30 5.14 4.36
CA VAL A 23 -4.92 3.92 3.65
C VAL A 23 -3.60 3.40 4.21
N TRP A 24 -3.58 2.13 4.58
CA TRP A 24 -2.38 1.38 4.96
C TRP A 24 -2.03 0.42 3.83
N ARG A 25 -0.74 0.31 3.55
CA ARG A 25 -0.18 -0.66 2.61
C ARG A 25 0.79 -1.56 3.34
N ILE A 26 0.61 -2.84 3.20
CA ILE A 26 1.43 -3.89 3.80
C ILE A 26 1.89 -4.75 2.64
N LEU A 27 3.15 -4.61 2.24
CA LEU A 27 3.69 -5.18 1.01
C LEU A 27 4.90 -6.02 1.37
N GLY A 28 4.98 -7.25 0.89
CA GLY A 28 6.07 -8.14 1.28
C GLY A 28 6.45 -9.17 0.25
N HIS A 29 7.74 -9.49 0.26
CA HIS A 29 8.38 -10.50 -0.56
C HIS A 29 8.86 -11.63 0.33
N LEU A 30 8.45 -12.85 0.03
CA LEU A 30 8.64 -14.03 0.85
C LEU A 30 9.31 -15.14 0.06
N HIS A 31 10.09 -15.94 0.73
CA HIS A 31 10.67 -17.16 0.19
C HIS A 31 10.48 -18.30 1.20
N ALA A 32 10.35 -19.49 0.68
CA ALA A 32 10.30 -20.73 1.42
C ALA A 32 11.67 -21.43 1.42
N ASP A 33 11.86 -22.37 2.34
CA ASP A 33 13.11 -23.15 2.43
C ASP A 33 13.38 -24.01 1.19
N ASP A 34 12.31 -24.36 0.43
CA ASP A 34 12.42 -25.11 -0.84
C ASP A 34 12.79 -24.22 -2.05
N GLY A 35 12.97 -22.90 -1.81
CA GLY A 35 13.28 -21.92 -2.84
C GLY A 35 12.07 -21.29 -3.50
N SER A 36 10.85 -21.75 -3.20
CA SER A 36 9.61 -21.16 -3.72
C SER A 36 9.47 -19.71 -3.27
N ARG A 37 8.93 -18.84 -4.15
CA ARG A 37 8.79 -17.41 -3.91
C ARG A 37 7.32 -16.98 -3.93
N TYR A 38 6.99 -16.15 -2.97
CA TYR A 38 5.64 -15.64 -2.78
C TYR A 38 5.66 -14.14 -2.47
N ASP A 39 4.65 -13.43 -2.96
CA ASP A 39 4.48 -12.03 -2.63
C ASP A 39 3.12 -11.81 -1.97
N VAL A 40 3.08 -10.91 -1.00
CA VAL A 40 1.86 -10.60 -0.25
C VAL A 40 1.65 -9.10 -0.27
N GLY A 41 0.52 -8.67 -0.83
CA GLY A 41 0.08 -7.29 -0.85
C GLY A 41 -1.25 -7.12 -0.14
N VAL A 42 -1.32 -6.18 0.81
CA VAL A 42 -2.57 -5.80 1.48
C VAL A 42 -2.72 -4.29 1.41
N ILE A 43 -3.87 -3.85 0.93
CA ILE A 43 -4.30 -2.46 1.06
C ILE A 43 -5.49 -2.43 2.00
N PHE A 44 -5.36 -1.71 3.10
CA PHE A 44 -6.38 -1.54 4.09
C PHE A 44 -6.80 -0.06 4.14
N GLY A 45 -8.08 0.22 3.98
CA GLY A 45 -8.60 1.57 3.94
C GLY A 45 -9.70 1.82 4.97
N ARG A 46 -9.64 2.96 5.64
CA ARG A 46 -10.74 3.54 6.41
C ARG A 46 -11.32 4.71 5.65
N TYR A 47 -12.63 4.75 5.52
CA TYR A 47 -13.35 5.77 4.75
C TYR A 47 -14.50 6.33 5.57
N GLY A 48 -14.50 7.66 5.78
CA GLY A 48 -15.61 8.37 6.42
C GLY A 48 -16.75 8.59 5.43
N LEU A 49 -17.96 8.26 5.85
CA LEU A 49 -19.18 8.59 5.10
C LEU A 49 -19.49 10.07 5.26
N ALA A 50 -19.81 10.76 4.18
CA ALA A 50 -20.27 12.15 4.27
C ALA A 50 -21.60 12.19 5.04
N PRO A 51 -21.78 13.13 6.00
CA PRO A 51 -23.07 13.30 6.64
C PRO A 51 -24.12 13.62 5.57
N LYS A 52 -25.28 12.94 5.62
CA LYS A 52 -26.37 13.08 4.64
C LYS A 52 -26.94 14.52 4.52
N ASN A 53 -26.55 15.44 5.44
CA ASN A 53 -27.12 16.80 5.57
C ASN A 53 -26.05 17.91 5.63
N SER A 54 -24.90 17.77 4.99
CA SER A 54 -23.98 18.91 4.86
C SER A 54 -24.38 19.82 3.70
N GLY A 55 -25.52 20.48 3.83
CA GLY A 55 -25.79 21.72 3.09
C GLY A 55 -24.74 22.75 3.48
N ALA A 56 -24.22 23.52 2.53
CA ALA A 56 -23.28 24.60 2.78
C ALA A 56 -23.85 25.54 3.85
N GLY A 57 -23.27 25.52 5.06
CA GLY A 57 -23.68 26.40 6.16
C GLY A 57 -24.03 25.72 7.50
N ALA A 58 -24.00 24.39 7.61
CA ALA A 58 -24.20 23.75 8.91
C ALA A 58 -22.97 23.91 9.80
N PRO A 59 -23.07 24.45 11.04
CA PRO A 59 -21.97 24.50 11.97
C PRO A 59 -21.51 23.07 12.31
N ALA A 60 -20.18 22.89 12.46
CA ALA A 60 -19.58 21.62 12.84
C ALA A 60 -20.37 21.02 14.04
N ALA A 61 -21.01 19.88 13.84
CA ALA A 61 -21.79 19.20 14.84
C ALA A 61 -20.93 18.96 16.08
N THR A 62 -21.32 19.63 17.18
CA THR A 62 -20.61 19.54 18.43
C THR A 62 -20.67 18.10 18.97
N ARG A 63 -19.62 17.69 19.63
CA ARG A 63 -19.36 16.36 20.22
C ARG A 63 -20.51 15.75 21.08
N ARG A 64 -21.59 16.49 21.32
CA ARG A 64 -22.69 16.11 22.22
C ARG A 64 -23.74 15.17 21.61
N ASP A 65 -23.76 14.96 20.30
CA ASP A 65 -24.85 14.23 19.62
C ASP A 65 -24.60 12.72 19.44
N ARG A 66 -23.50 12.16 20.02
CA ARG A 66 -23.15 10.74 19.90
C ARG A 66 -23.88 9.82 20.89
N SER A 67 -24.56 10.35 21.92
CA SER A 67 -25.13 9.55 23.00
C SER A 67 -26.46 8.86 22.68
N GLY A 68 -27.00 9.03 21.46
CA GLY A 68 -28.25 8.39 21.04
C GLY A 68 -28.19 7.60 19.75
N ARG A 69 -27.00 7.47 19.11
CA ARG A 69 -26.87 6.71 17.86
C ARG A 69 -26.71 5.22 18.14
N SER A 70 -27.50 4.42 17.43
CA SER A 70 -27.36 2.96 17.43
C SER A 70 -25.90 2.59 17.08
N PRO A 71 -25.31 1.54 17.72
CA PRO A 71 -24.01 0.99 17.34
C PRO A 71 -23.91 0.59 15.86
N TRP A 72 -25.05 0.39 15.21
CA TRP A 72 -25.17 0.09 13.77
C TRP A 72 -25.09 1.33 12.87
N ASN A 73 -25.16 2.53 13.42
CA ASN A 73 -25.11 3.77 12.66
C ASN A 73 -23.67 4.33 12.64
N SER A 74 -22.78 3.59 12.00
CA SER A 74 -21.38 3.96 11.83
C SER A 74 -21.24 4.96 10.69
N ASP A 75 -20.48 6.03 10.95
CA ASP A 75 -20.15 7.05 9.95
C ASP A 75 -18.88 6.66 9.13
N GLU A 76 -18.35 5.47 9.35
CA GLU A 76 -17.12 4.97 8.72
C GLU A 76 -17.31 3.53 8.21
N PHE A 77 -16.64 3.21 7.13
CA PHE A 77 -16.46 1.83 6.69
C PHE A 77 -14.98 1.54 6.45
N TYR A 78 -14.63 0.28 6.53
CA TYR A 78 -13.33 -0.26 6.25
C TYR A 78 -13.40 -1.16 5.03
N ALA A 79 -12.35 -1.10 4.23
CA ALA A 79 -12.22 -1.99 3.10
C ALA A 79 -10.78 -2.48 3.01
N SER A 80 -10.59 -3.73 2.64
CA SER A 80 -9.26 -4.26 2.42
C SER A 80 -9.23 -5.11 1.16
N ASP A 81 -8.17 -4.91 0.40
CA ASP A 81 -7.82 -5.71 -0.76
C ASP A 81 -6.55 -6.48 -0.45
N PHE A 82 -6.55 -7.74 -0.80
CA PHE A 82 -5.48 -8.67 -0.51
C PHE A 82 -5.07 -9.43 -1.78
N SER A 83 -3.76 -9.60 -1.94
CA SER A 83 -3.15 -10.37 -3.01
C SER A 83 -2.08 -11.30 -2.46
N ILE A 84 -2.07 -12.56 -2.87
CA ILE A 84 -0.90 -13.45 -2.83
C ILE A 84 -0.51 -13.78 -4.24
N VAL A 85 0.77 -13.68 -4.55
CA VAL A 85 1.38 -14.12 -5.79
C VAL A 85 2.26 -15.34 -5.49
N ASP A 86 2.05 -16.42 -6.21
CA ASP A 86 2.95 -17.55 -6.31
C ASP A 86 3.75 -17.35 -7.60
N GLU A 87 5.01 -16.92 -7.47
CA GLU A 87 5.83 -16.58 -8.63
C GLU A 87 6.14 -17.81 -9.48
N ASP A 88 6.41 -18.95 -8.83
CA ASP A 88 6.80 -20.18 -9.53
C ASP A 88 5.61 -20.79 -10.29
N ALA A 89 4.41 -20.75 -9.69
CA ALA A 89 3.18 -21.16 -10.35
C ALA A 89 2.62 -20.09 -11.31
N ARG A 90 3.18 -18.86 -11.30
CA ARG A 90 2.70 -17.68 -12.03
C ARG A 90 1.21 -17.40 -11.78
N ALA A 91 0.80 -17.58 -10.53
CA ALA A 91 -0.60 -17.48 -10.10
C ALA A 91 -0.79 -16.36 -9.08
N THR A 92 -1.92 -15.66 -9.20
CA THR A 92 -2.31 -14.60 -8.28
C THR A 92 -3.66 -14.95 -7.66
N PHE A 93 -3.73 -14.86 -6.34
CA PHE A 93 -4.94 -15.05 -5.56
C PHE A 93 -5.32 -13.73 -4.91
N THR A 94 -6.54 -13.26 -5.15
CA THR A 94 -7.01 -11.98 -4.63
C THR A 94 -8.30 -12.14 -3.83
N ALA A 95 -8.49 -11.30 -2.84
CA ALA A 95 -9.74 -11.17 -2.11
C ALA A 95 -9.97 -9.72 -1.69
N THR A 96 -11.24 -9.34 -1.62
CA THR A 96 -11.68 -8.03 -1.16
C THR A 96 -12.69 -8.18 -0.04
N ARG A 97 -12.60 -7.32 0.97
CA ARG A 97 -13.55 -7.23 2.07
C ARG A 97 -13.96 -5.80 2.34
N VAL A 98 -15.23 -5.62 2.70
CA VAL A 98 -15.77 -4.31 3.10
C VAL A 98 -16.69 -4.50 4.29
N GLU A 99 -16.42 -3.78 5.38
CA GLU A 99 -17.22 -3.83 6.59
C GLU A 99 -17.46 -2.41 7.15
N ARG A 100 -18.56 -2.22 7.85
CA ARG A 100 -18.78 -0.99 8.61
C ARG A 100 -18.03 -1.04 9.93
N SER A 101 -17.56 0.12 10.39
CA SER A 101 -17.03 0.25 11.74
C SER A 101 -18.15 -0.02 12.75
N GLY A 102 -17.89 -0.85 13.73
CA GLY A 102 -18.84 -1.20 14.80
C GLY A 102 -18.85 -2.69 15.11
N ILE A 103 -19.20 -3.02 16.36
CA ILE A 103 -19.38 -4.40 16.88
C ILE A 103 -18.14 -5.31 16.68
N GLY A 104 -16.95 -4.73 16.50
CA GLY A 104 -15.69 -5.52 16.45
C GLY A 104 -15.42 -6.24 15.14
N PHE A 105 -16.20 -6.01 14.06
CA PHE A 105 -15.93 -6.59 12.74
C PHE A 105 -14.78 -5.91 12.01
N ALA A 106 -14.67 -4.59 12.18
CA ALA A 106 -13.59 -3.80 11.58
C ALA A 106 -13.19 -2.63 12.47
N GLY A 107 -11.92 -2.27 12.45
CA GLY A 107 -11.43 -1.11 13.18
C GLY A 107 -9.92 -0.93 13.08
N ASP A 108 -9.50 0.23 13.54
CA ASP A 108 -8.13 0.58 13.86
C ASP A 108 -8.04 1.00 15.32
N SER A 109 -7.04 0.51 16.04
CA SER A 109 -6.78 0.88 17.42
C SER A 109 -5.57 1.81 17.51
N THR A 110 -5.76 2.96 18.14
CA THR A 110 -4.72 3.95 18.37
C THR A 110 -4.04 3.79 19.74
N SER A 111 -4.16 2.62 20.36
CA SER A 111 -3.76 2.40 21.76
C SER A 111 -2.24 2.46 22.01
N ARG A 112 -1.40 2.54 20.95
CA ARG A 112 0.05 2.63 21.05
C ARG A 112 0.61 3.72 20.15
N PRO A 113 1.04 4.86 20.72
CA PRO A 113 1.65 5.95 19.95
C PRO A 113 3.08 5.66 19.47
N ASP A 114 3.72 4.61 19.97
CA ASP A 114 5.12 4.25 19.73
C ASP A 114 5.44 3.70 18.34
N LEU A 115 4.43 3.31 17.56
CA LEU A 115 4.57 2.87 16.18
C LEU A 115 4.07 3.90 15.15
N ASP A 116 4.05 5.20 15.52
CA ASP A 116 3.62 6.32 14.66
C ASP A 116 2.34 6.06 13.87
N GLY A 117 1.37 5.36 14.52
CA GLY A 117 0.06 5.09 13.94
C GLY A 117 0.01 3.93 12.94
N LEU A 118 1.01 3.08 12.92
CA LEU A 118 0.89 1.74 12.35
C LEU A 118 0.15 0.87 13.37
N HIS A 119 -1.16 1.07 13.44
CA HIS A 119 -2.02 0.59 14.50
C HIS A 119 -2.44 -0.85 14.32
N ASP A 120 -3.03 -1.39 15.39
CA ASP A 120 -3.82 -2.60 15.28
C ASP A 120 -4.94 -2.38 14.26
N LEU A 121 -4.90 -3.13 13.17
CA LEU A 121 -5.92 -3.15 12.13
C LEU A 121 -6.62 -4.48 12.19
N HIS A 122 -7.94 -4.49 12.03
CA HIS A 122 -8.68 -5.74 11.86
C HIS A 122 -9.89 -5.57 10.95
N LEU A 123 -10.18 -6.61 10.19
CA LEU A 123 -11.30 -6.71 9.29
C LEU A 123 -11.66 -8.18 9.09
N ASP A 124 -12.72 -8.65 9.73
CA ASP A 124 -13.30 -9.99 9.58
C ASP A 124 -12.25 -11.12 9.44
N GLY A 125 -11.40 -11.28 10.47
CA GLY A 125 -10.36 -12.31 10.52
C GLY A 125 -9.01 -11.90 9.91
N TRP A 126 -8.91 -10.78 9.21
CA TRP A 126 -7.64 -10.17 8.86
C TRP A 126 -7.19 -9.25 9.97
N ALA A 127 -5.95 -9.36 10.38
CA ALA A 127 -5.44 -8.51 11.45
C ALA A 127 -3.96 -8.21 11.29
N LEU A 128 -3.60 -6.99 11.61
CA LEU A 128 -2.23 -6.57 11.92
C LEU A 128 -2.24 -6.11 13.37
N ARG A 129 -1.47 -6.76 14.25
CA ARG A 129 -1.47 -6.46 15.69
C ARG A 129 -0.08 -6.10 16.18
N ALA A 130 0.03 -5.01 16.91
CA ALA A 130 1.26 -4.62 17.56
C ALA A 130 1.50 -5.44 18.85
N ARG A 131 2.73 -5.93 19.03
CA ARG A 131 3.19 -6.57 20.28
C ARG A 131 3.89 -5.57 21.20
N SER A 132 3.99 -5.95 22.50
CA SER A 132 4.65 -5.13 23.51
C SER A 132 6.16 -4.91 23.26
N ASN A 133 6.79 -5.79 22.50
CA ASN A 133 8.20 -5.73 22.13
C ASN A 133 8.48 -4.90 20.86
N GLY A 134 7.49 -4.19 20.32
CA GLY A 134 7.62 -3.41 19.08
C GLY A 134 7.52 -4.22 17.79
N SER A 135 7.33 -5.55 17.84
CA SER A 135 7.02 -6.34 16.66
C SER A 135 5.53 -6.28 16.30
N LEU A 136 5.21 -6.66 15.08
CA LEU A 136 3.84 -6.74 14.56
C LEU A 136 3.52 -8.20 14.23
N ASP A 137 2.34 -8.66 14.61
CA ASP A 137 1.79 -9.91 14.10
C ASP A 137 0.78 -9.60 13.02
N ALA A 138 0.98 -10.17 11.86
CA ALA A 138 0.03 -10.11 10.75
C ALA A 138 -0.62 -11.49 10.59
N THR A 139 -1.93 -11.54 10.72
CA THR A 139 -2.73 -12.71 10.36
C THR A 139 -3.67 -12.32 9.25
N ILE A 140 -3.49 -12.94 8.10
CA ILE A 140 -4.31 -12.69 6.92
C ILE A 140 -4.89 -14.03 6.48
N ALA A 141 -6.22 -14.16 6.61
CA ALA A 141 -6.93 -15.36 6.20
C ALA A 141 -7.73 -15.07 4.93
N LEU A 142 -7.41 -15.76 3.84
CA LEU A 142 -8.25 -15.84 2.65
C LEU A 142 -9.09 -17.09 2.71
N ARG A 143 -10.39 -16.96 2.46
CA ARG A 143 -11.24 -18.10 2.12
C ARG A 143 -11.46 -18.06 0.61
N LEU A 144 -10.74 -18.91 -0.11
CA LEU A 144 -11.00 -19.21 -1.50
C LEU A 144 -12.11 -20.26 -1.60
N ALA A 145 -12.72 -20.41 -2.77
CA ALA A 145 -13.82 -21.36 -3.01
C ALA A 145 -13.41 -22.83 -2.75
N ASP A 146 -12.13 -23.15 -2.82
CA ASP A 146 -11.52 -24.49 -2.71
C ASP A 146 -10.85 -24.77 -1.36
N GLY A 147 -10.87 -23.80 -0.45
CA GLY A 147 -10.21 -23.92 0.84
C GLY A 147 -9.80 -22.59 1.44
N SER A 148 -9.04 -22.63 2.50
CA SER A 148 -8.52 -21.43 3.16
C SER A 148 -7.05 -21.22 2.83
N THR A 149 -6.74 -20.24 2.00
CA THR A 149 -5.38 -19.68 1.94
C THR A 149 -5.21 -18.71 3.10
N ARG A 150 -4.16 -18.88 3.88
CA ARG A 150 -3.89 -18.07 5.06
C ARG A 150 -2.40 -17.82 5.19
N VAL A 151 -2.05 -16.60 5.57
CA VAL A 151 -0.68 -16.20 5.92
C VAL A 151 -0.66 -15.76 7.38
N GLU A 152 0.27 -16.30 8.15
CA GLU A 152 0.56 -15.88 9.52
C GLU A 152 2.01 -15.45 9.61
N LEU A 153 2.25 -14.19 9.97
CA LEU A 153 3.58 -13.59 9.98
C LEU A 153 3.85 -12.88 11.30
N SER A 154 5.08 -12.94 11.74
CA SER A 154 5.67 -12.01 12.68
C SER A 154 6.58 -11.06 11.91
N LEU A 155 6.34 -9.76 12.04
CA LEU A 155 7.06 -8.69 11.36
C LEU A 155 7.89 -7.92 12.37
N VAL A 156 9.20 -7.85 12.17
CA VAL A 156 10.13 -7.15 13.06
C VAL A 156 10.74 -5.97 12.34
N PRO A 157 10.44 -4.72 12.76
CA PRO A 157 11.04 -3.54 12.18
C PRO A 157 12.57 -3.59 12.22
N GLN A 158 13.21 -3.36 11.08
CA GLN A 158 14.66 -3.26 10.95
C GLN A 158 15.14 -1.81 11.08
N GLN A 159 14.21 -0.88 11.06
CA GLN A 159 14.44 0.55 11.20
C GLN A 159 13.20 1.23 11.79
N ALA A 160 13.41 2.41 12.35
CA ALA A 160 12.32 3.24 12.85
C ALA A 160 11.38 3.70 11.71
N SER A 161 10.16 4.04 12.08
CA SER A 161 9.24 4.72 11.18
C SER A 161 9.79 6.09 10.77
N LEU A 162 9.43 6.52 9.57
CA LEU A 162 9.83 7.84 9.07
C LEU A 162 8.68 8.49 8.26
N ALA A 163 8.66 9.81 8.28
CA ALA A 163 7.75 10.58 7.45
C ALA A 163 8.25 10.61 6.00
N LEU A 164 7.37 10.32 5.06
CA LEU A 164 7.66 10.35 3.63
C LEU A 164 7.28 11.74 3.09
N ALA A 165 8.28 12.58 2.92
CA ALA A 165 8.08 13.95 2.46
C ALA A 165 7.41 13.98 1.08
N GLY A 166 6.42 14.87 0.91
CA GLY A 166 5.69 15.04 -0.36
C GLY A 166 4.57 14.04 -0.62
N LEU A 167 4.36 13.06 0.25
CA LEU A 167 3.33 12.02 0.07
C LEU A 167 2.30 11.98 1.21
N ASP A 168 2.44 12.86 2.22
CA ASP A 168 1.60 12.88 3.44
C ASP A 168 1.44 11.48 4.05
N ALA A 169 2.56 10.78 4.16
CA ALA A 169 2.61 9.39 4.58
C ALA A 169 3.71 9.16 5.63
N VAL A 170 3.53 8.10 6.41
CA VAL A 170 4.51 7.56 7.35
C VAL A 170 4.77 6.12 6.97
N ALA A 171 6.03 5.68 7.00
CA ALA A 171 6.39 4.32 6.67
C ALA A 171 7.35 3.68 7.68
N VAL A 172 7.28 2.35 7.79
CA VAL A 172 8.39 1.49 8.22
C VAL A 172 8.86 0.76 6.97
N PRO A 173 9.96 1.22 6.35
CA PRO A 173 10.31 0.78 5.01
C PRO A 173 10.90 -0.63 4.95
N ARG A 174 11.31 -1.19 6.09
CA ARG A 174 11.91 -2.53 6.15
C ARG A 174 11.57 -3.25 7.45
N LEU A 175 10.84 -4.36 7.31
CA LEU A 175 10.55 -5.29 8.41
C LEU A 175 11.02 -6.68 7.99
N ALA A 176 11.72 -7.39 8.85
CA ALA A 176 11.98 -8.81 8.66
C ALA A 176 10.70 -9.59 8.97
N ALA A 177 10.35 -10.52 8.09
CA ALA A 177 9.17 -11.36 8.21
C ALA A 177 9.55 -12.82 8.41
N ARG A 178 8.81 -13.51 9.27
CA ARG A 178 8.87 -14.97 9.42
C ARG A 178 7.49 -15.51 9.76
N GLY A 179 7.16 -16.68 9.22
CA GLY A 179 5.86 -17.26 9.51
C GLY A 179 5.50 -18.48 8.69
N THR A 180 4.21 -18.65 8.46
CA THR A 180 3.66 -19.80 7.74
C THR A 180 2.63 -19.34 6.71
N LEU A 181 2.78 -19.82 5.50
CA LEU A 181 1.77 -19.75 4.46
C LEU A 181 1.02 -21.10 4.41
N PHE A 182 -0.30 -21.02 4.42
CA PHE A 182 -1.20 -22.15 4.27
C PHE A 182 -1.87 -22.07 2.91
N LEU A 183 -1.66 -23.08 2.08
CA LEU A 183 -2.24 -23.22 0.76
C LEU A 183 -3.10 -24.50 0.78
N GLY A 184 -4.37 -24.38 1.13
CA GLY A 184 -5.21 -25.55 1.44
C GLY A 184 -4.64 -26.33 2.62
N ALA A 185 -4.34 -27.62 2.40
CA ALA A 185 -3.72 -28.49 3.40
C ALA A 185 -2.18 -28.34 3.52
N ARG A 186 -1.54 -27.68 2.55
CA ARG A 186 -0.08 -27.49 2.55
C ARG A 186 0.30 -26.36 3.49
N ARG A 187 1.31 -26.61 4.32
CA ARG A 187 1.94 -25.60 5.18
C ARG A 187 3.35 -25.34 4.69
N VAL A 188 3.68 -24.09 4.48
CA VAL A 188 4.98 -23.64 3.99
C VAL A 188 5.58 -22.67 4.99
N ALA A 189 6.74 -22.99 5.55
CA ALA A 189 7.52 -22.04 6.35
C ALA A 189 8.11 -20.98 5.41
N ILE A 190 7.92 -19.72 5.76
CA ILE A 190 8.29 -18.58 4.93
C ILE A 190 9.05 -17.53 5.72
N SER A 191 9.96 -16.85 5.04
CA SER A 191 10.67 -15.68 5.55
C SER A 191 10.85 -14.64 4.44
N GLY A 192 11.14 -13.39 4.82
CA GLY A 192 11.34 -12.35 3.83
C GLY A 192 11.36 -10.95 4.40
N ILE A 193 11.02 -9.97 3.58
CA ILE A 193 11.00 -8.55 3.94
C ILE A 193 9.64 -7.94 3.62
N PHE A 194 9.24 -6.98 4.45
CA PHE A 194 8.00 -6.22 4.29
C PHE A 194 8.27 -4.71 4.31
N TRP A 195 7.38 -4.00 3.67
CA TRP A 195 7.17 -2.56 3.75
C TRP A 195 5.78 -2.32 4.33
N ILE A 196 5.67 -1.37 5.26
CA ILE A 196 4.37 -0.88 5.73
C ILE A 196 4.38 0.64 5.62
N ASP A 197 3.35 1.21 5.01
CA ASP A 197 3.11 2.64 5.06
C ASP A 197 1.64 2.97 5.30
N ARG A 198 1.42 4.20 5.71
CA ARG A 198 0.12 4.78 5.92
C ARG A 198 0.08 6.18 5.34
N SER A 199 -0.92 6.44 4.53
CA SER A 199 -1.26 7.76 4.01
C SER A 199 -2.64 8.21 4.49
N ALA A 200 -2.82 9.52 4.68
CA ALA A 200 -4.08 10.13 5.06
C ALA A 200 -4.51 11.16 4.02
N GLY A 201 -5.82 11.31 3.80
CA GLY A 201 -6.34 12.30 2.87
C GLY A 201 -6.94 11.72 1.59
N SER A 202 -7.20 12.58 0.62
CA SER A 202 -7.83 12.23 -0.66
C SER A 202 -6.83 11.85 -1.77
N ALA A 203 -5.53 11.78 -1.45
CA ALA A 203 -4.49 11.52 -2.45
C ALA A 203 -4.67 10.18 -3.19
N ASP A 204 -5.22 9.18 -2.52
CA ASP A 204 -5.45 7.84 -3.09
C ASP A 204 -6.83 7.67 -3.75
N VAL A 205 -7.58 8.75 -3.87
CA VAL A 205 -8.89 8.71 -4.55
C VAL A 205 -8.68 8.86 -6.06
N VAL A 206 -9.10 7.85 -6.80
CA VAL A 206 -9.20 7.92 -8.25
C VAL A 206 -10.38 8.82 -8.61
N SER A 207 -10.19 9.69 -9.57
CA SER A 207 -11.26 10.52 -10.13
C SER A 207 -11.41 10.29 -11.63
N ASP A 208 -12.49 10.78 -12.23
CA ASP A 208 -12.68 10.70 -13.69
C ASP A 208 -11.54 11.35 -14.47
N ALA A 209 -10.89 12.34 -13.87
CA ALA A 209 -9.81 13.09 -14.50
C ALA A 209 -8.41 12.53 -14.20
N ARG A 210 -8.22 11.83 -13.07
CA ARG A 210 -6.88 11.47 -12.58
C ARG A 210 -6.79 10.01 -12.18
N GLY A 211 -5.74 9.35 -12.69
CA GLY A 211 -5.20 8.09 -12.20
C GLY A 211 -3.79 8.32 -11.64
N TRP A 212 -3.18 7.26 -11.15
CA TRP A 212 -1.82 7.32 -10.62
C TRP A 212 -1.11 5.98 -10.69
N GLU A 213 0.22 6.05 -10.65
CA GLU A 213 1.13 4.92 -10.51
C GLU A 213 2.01 5.18 -9.29
N ARG A 214 2.18 4.18 -8.45
CA ARG A 214 2.99 4.23 -7.25
C ARG A 214 3.91 3.03 -7.22
N PHE A 215 5.18 3.27 -6.93
CA PHE A 215 6.20 2.24 -6.83
C PHE A 215 6.83 2.30 -5.45
N THR A 216 6.84 1.15 -4.77
CA THR A 216 7.52 0.94 -3.50
C THR A 216 8.63 -0.06 -3.74
N ILE A 217 9.88 0.32 -3.50
CA ILE A 217 11.06 -0.49 -3.85
C ILE A 217 11.96 -0.65 -2.63
N GLN A 218 12.41 -1.86 -2.41
CA GLN A 218 13.42 -2.24 -1.40
C GLN A 218 14.63 -2.82 -2.14
N PHE A 219 15.73 -2.09 -2.17
CA PHE A 219 16.96 -2.55 -2.80
C PHE A 219 17.67 -3.60 -1.93
N ASP A 220 18.41 -4.49 -2.55
CA ASP A 220 19.17 -5.55 -1.89
C ASP A 220 20.27 -5.00 -0.97
N ASP A 221 20.76 -3.79 -1.27
CA ASP A 221 21.80 -3.11 -0.50
C ASP A 221 21.29 -2.27 0.67
N GLY A 222 19.98 -2.35 0.97
CA GLY A 222 19.34 -1.70 2.11
C GLY A 222 18.87 -0.27 1.85
N ARG A 223 18.95 0.24 0.62
CA ARG A 223 18.26 1.48 0.20
C ARG A 223 16.78 1.19 -0.04
N GLU A 224 15.95 2.22 0.03
CA GLU A 224 14.54 2.11 -0.31
C GLU A 224 14.07 3.33 -1.12
N LEU A 225 12.99 3.12 -1.86
CA LEU A 225 12.39 4.16 -2.69
C LEU A 225 10.87 4.05 -2.67
N LEU A 226 10.21 5.16 -2.49
CA LEU A 226 8.79 5.30 -2.74
C LEU A 226 8.59 6.48 -3.68
N VAL A 227 7.97 6.24 -4.83
CA VAL A 227 7.62 7.29 -5.80
C VAL A 227 6.19 7.13 -6.27
N ARG A 228 5.57 8.25 -6.62
CA ARG A 228 4.23 8.32 -7.18
C ARG A 228 4.21 9.27 -8.36
N PHE A 229 3.45 8.89 -9.38
CA PHE A 229 3.17 9.69 -10.57
C PHE A 229 1.66 9.85 -10.74
N ASP A 230 1.19 11.07 -10.85
CA ASP A 230 -0.20 11.36 -11.17
C ASP A 230 -0.37 11.45 -12.69
N ARG A 231 -1.42 10.81 -13.22
CA ARG A 231 -1.73 10.80 -14.65
C ARG A 231 -3.06 11.47 -14.95
N ASP A 232 -3.10 12.22 -16.02
CA ASP A 232 -4.35 12.59 -16.68
C ASP A 232 -4.93 11.37 -17.39
N ARG A 233 -6.13 10.92 -17.00
CA ARG A 233 -6.74 9.69 -17.54
C ARG A 233 -7.11 9.79 -19.00
N ARG A 234 -7.44 10.97 -19.49
CA ARG A 234 -7.83 11.20 -20.88
C ARG A 234 -6.65 11.12 -21.84
N THR A 235 -5.49 11.64 -21.43
CA THR A 235 -4.30 11.72 -22.29
C THR A 235 -3.24 10.68 -21.97
N GLY A 236 -3.31 10.02 -20.79
CA GLY A 236 -2.29 9.13 -20.28
C GLY A 236 -1.00 9.83 -19.82
N ARG A 237 -0.94 11.16 -19.91
CA ARG A 237 0.28 11.92 -19.57
C ARG A 237 0.48 12.04 -18.07
N ILE A 238 1.74 11.96 -17.64
CA ILE A 238 2.14 12.32 -16.27
C ILE A 238 1.96 13.84 -16.11
N VAL A 239 1.21 14.22 -15.08
CA VAL A 239 0.89 15.63 -14.76
C VAL A 239 1.43 16.06 -13.42
N GLY A 240 1.99 15.14 -12.66
CA GLY A 240 2.59 15.38 -11.35
C GLY A 240 3.34 14.16 -10.86
N GLY A 241 4.01 14.31 -9.73
CA GLY A 241 4.73 13.19 -9.10
C GLY A 241 5.63 13.68 -7.98
N GLY A 242 6.14 12.73 -7.23
CA GLY A 242 7.07 12.97 -6.14
C GLY A 242 7.38 11.69 -5.40
N GLY A 243 8.26 11.78 -4.42
CA GLY A 243 8.62 10.60 -3.66
C GLY A 243 9.67 10.85 -2.59
N THR A 244 10.14 9.76 -2.05
CA THR A 244 11.20 9.73 -1.05
C THR A 244 12.19 8.62 -1.40
N TYR A 245 13.45 8.97 -1.49
CA TYR A 245 14.58 8.03 -1.54
C TYR A 245 15.19 7.92 -0.15
N ILE A 246 15.45 6.71 0.32
CA ILE A 246 16.07 6.42 1.61
C ILE A 246 17.42 5.79 1.31
N ASP A 247 18.49 6.44 1.74
CA ASP A 247 19.85 5.97 1.50
C ASP A 247 20.28 4.88 2.49
N ARG A 248 21.48 4.31 2.31
CA ARG A 248 22.07 3.29 3.20
C ARG A 248 22.28 3.77 4.64
N ALA A 249 22.43 5.09 4.83
CA ALA A 249 22.53 5.70 6.14
C ALA A 249 21.16 5.92 6.81
N ARG A 250 20.07 5.47 6.15
CA ARG A 250 18.68 5.62 6.61
C ARG A 250 18.20 7.07 6.60
N THR A 251 18.81 7.90 5.77
CA THR A 251 18.38 9.28 5.58
C THR A 251 17.35 9.35 4.47
N ALA A 252 16.21 9.97 4.76
CA ALA A 252 15.15 10.20 3.78
C ALA A 252 15.41 11.48 3.00
N HIS A 253 15.38 11.38 1.67
CA HIS A 253 15.58 12.49 0.73
C HIS A 253 14.31 12.68 -0.10
N TYR A 254 13.77 13.88 -0.07
CA TYR A 254 12.64 14.25 -0.91
C TYR A 254 13.01 14.28 -2.40
N LEU A 255 12.10 13.77 -3.22
CA LEU A 255 12.14 13.82 -4.68
C LEU A 255 10.94 14.60 -5.20
N GLY A 256 11.18 15.68 -5.90
CA GLY A 256 10.14 16.41 -6.62
C GLY A 256 9.89 15.84 -8.01
N ALA A 257 8.82 16.29 -8.66
CA ALA A 257 8.46 15.82 -10.01
C ALA A 257 9.58 16.00 -11.06
N ARG A 258 10.47 16.96 -10.87
CA ARG A 258 11.59 17.23 -11.80
C ARG A 258 12.78 16.27 -11.58
N ASP A 259 12.84 15.60 -10.44
CA ASP A 259 13.90 14.64 -10.11
C ASP A 259 13.60 13.24 -10.66
N LEU A 260 12.41 13.05 -11.23
CA LEU A 260 11.86 11.76 -11.62
C LEU A 260 11.46 11.74 -13.08
N THR A 261 11.84 10.69 -13.78
CA THR A 261 11.32 10.37 -15.12
C THR A 261 10.82 8.93 -15.12
N LEU A 262 9.60 8.71 -15.59
CA LEU A 262 9.00 7.40 -15.77
C LEU A 262 8.62 7.22 -17.23
N GLU A 263 9.13 6.16 -17.82
CA GLU A 263 8.81 5.74 -19.18
C GLU A 263 8.12 4.38 -19.17
N ASN A 264 7.16 4.21 -20.07
CA ASN A 264 6.44 2.95 -20.26
C ASN A 264 6.60 2.55 -21.72
N PRO A 265 7.54 1.67 -22.06
CA PRO A 265 7.70 1.21 -23.44
C PRO A 265 6.41 0.55 -23.96
N LEU A 266 5.82 1.11 -25.01
CA LEU A 266 4.52 0.68 -25.55
C LEU A 266 4.48 -0.79 -26.00
N ALA A 267 5.64 -1.37 -26.32
CA ALA A 267 5.78 -2.78 -26.71
C ALA A 267 5.55 -3.75 -25.54
N THR A 268 5.55 -3.27 -24.31
CA THR A 268 5.47 -4.10 -23.09
C THR A 268 4.17 -3.84 -22.33
N THR A 269 3.05 -4.15 -22.98
CA THR A 269 1.72 -3.97 -22.40
C THR A 269 1.05 -5.32 -22.18
N TRP A 270 0.65 -5.59 -20.96
CA TRP A 270 -0.27 -6.69 -20.64
C TRP A 270 -1.71 -6.22 -20.77
N ARG A 271 -2.58 -7.13 -21.23
CA ARG A 271 -4.02 -6.86 -21.28
C ARG A 271 -4.74 -7.80 -20.34
N ASN A 272 -5.61 -7.21 -19.51
CA ASN A 272 -6.46 -8.00 -18.64
C ASN A 272 -7.51 -8.80 -19.47
N PRO A 273 -8.27 -9.74 -18.86
CA PRO A 273 -9.28 -10.52 -19.56
C PRO A 273 -10.38 -9.69 -20.29
N ARG A 274 -10.51 -8.40 -19.95
CA ARG A 274 -11.44 -7.46 -20.62
C ARG A 274 -10.78 -6.67 -21.76
N GLY A 275 -9.49 -6.90 -22.01
CA GLY A 275 -8.72 -6.22 -23.05
C GLY A 275 -8.16 -4.85 -22.66
N GLU A 276 -8.28 -4.45 -21.39
CA GLU A 276 -7.74 -3.19 -20.86
C GLU A 276 -6.23 -3.27 -20.72
N PRO A 277 -5.48 -2.26 -21.20
CA PRO A 277 -4.02 -2.30 -21.18
C PRO A 277 -3.46 -1.83 -19.85
N TYR A 278 -2.49 -2.59 -19.32
CA TYR A 278 -1.61 -2.20 -18.22
C TYR A 278 -0.17 -2.22 -18.69
N PRO A 279 0.67 -1.26 -18.30
CA PRO A 279 2.12 -1.36 -18.52
C PRO A 279 2.66 -2.64 -17.88
N SER A 280 3.61 -3.28 -18.53
CA SER A 280 4.28 -4.49 -18.04
C SER A 280 5.79 -4.35 -17.99
N LEU A 281 6.29 -3.14 -18.19
CA LEU A 281 7.65 -2.70 -17.95
C LEU A 281 7.61 -1.19 -17.70
N TRP A 282 8.38 -0.74 -16.74
CA TRP A 282 8.65 0.68 -16.54
C TRP A 282 10.15 0.92 -16.49
N GLU A 283 10.58 2.04 -17.03
CA GLU A 283 11.92 2.57 -16.88
C GLU A 283 11.84 3.82 -16.00
N LEU A 284 12.48 3.75 -14.83
CA LEU A 284 12.45 4.81 -13.82
C LEU A 284 13.86 5.41 -13.67
N TYR A 285 13.98 6.70 -13.99
CA TYR A 285 15.24 7.44 -13.91
C TYR A 285 15.21 8.43 -12.76
N ILE A 286 16.25 8.40 -11.92
CA ILE A 286 16.49 9.37 -10.85
C ILE A 286 17.95 9.83 -10.93
N PRO A 287 18.27 10.77 -11.83
CA PRO A 287 19.67 11.14 -12.16
C PRO A 287 20.46 11.63 -10.94
N LYS A 288 19.80 12.32 -10.00
CA LYS A 288 20.42 12.81 -8.78
C LYS A 288 21.11 11.73 -7.95
N TYR A 289 20.60 10.50 -8.01
CA TYR A 289 21.16 9.33 -7.29
C TYR A 289 21.76 8.29 -8.22
N GLY A 290 21.89 8.59 -9.51
CA GLY A 290 22.42 7.68 -10.51
C GLY A 290 21.59 6.41 -10.69
N LEU A 291 20.29 6.46 -10.40
CA LEU A 291 19.37 5.35 -10.54
C LEU A 291 18.76 5.35 -11.95
N ASP A 292 18.90 4.22 -12.60
CA ASP A 292 18.35 3.90 -13.92
C ASP A 292 17.80 2.47 -13.82
N LEU A 293 16.49 2.35 -13.61
CA LEU A 293 15.85 1.13 -13.13
C LEU A 293 14.83 0.62 -14.14
N ALA A 294 14.92 -0.67 -14.47
CA ALA A 294 13.86 -1.43 -15.10
C ALA A 294 13.01 -2.11 -14.02
N LEU A 295 11.70 -1.86 -14.03
CA LEU A 295 10.73 -2.41 -13.10
C LEU A 295 9.86 -3.42 -13.86
N VAL A 296 10.00 -4.71 -13.54
CA VAL A 296 9.38 -5.81 -14.28
C VAL A 296 8.45 -6.59 -13.35
N PRO A 297 7.14 -6.70 -13.65
CA PRO A 297 6.23 -7.52 -12.87
C PRO A 297 6.66 -9.00 -12.82
N ASP A 298 6.68 -9.58 -11.64
CA ASP A 298 7.02 -11.00 -11.45
C ASP A 298 5.96 -11.92 -12.10
N VAL A 299 4.70 -11.49 -12.01
CA VAL A 299 3.56 -12.08 -12.73
C VAL A 299 2.76 -10.95 -13.36
N GLN A 300 2.25 -11.14 -14.57
CA GLN A 300 1.52 -10.07 -15.28
C GLN A 300 0.12 -9.84 -14.69
N ALA A 301 -0.61 -10.91 -14.38
CA ALA A 301 -2.02 -10.86 -13.99
C ALA A 301 -2.17 -10.59 -12.48
N GLN A 302 -1.98 -9.33 -12.08
CA GLN A 302 -2.08 -8.90 -10.67
C GLN A 302 -3.12 -7.79 -10.47
N GLU A 303 -4.15 -7.75 -11.31
CA GLU A 303 -5.28 -6.84 -11.15
C GLU A 303 -6.19 -7.32 -9.99
N ILE A 304 -6.63 -6.39 -9.18
CA ILE A 304 -7.63 -6.61 -8.14
C ILE A 304 -8.96 -5.98 -8.60
N ASP A 305 -10.02 -6.78 -8.56
CA ASP A 305 -11.39 -6.32 -8.82
C ASP A 305 -12.15 -6.20 -7.48
N PRO A 306 -12.21 -5.00 -6.90
CA PRO A 306 -12.87 -4.78 -5.62
C PRO A 306 -14.38 -4.59 -5.78
N HIS A 307 -15.11 -5.59 -6.27
CA HIS A 307 -16.54 -5.57 -6.61
C HIS A 307 -17.42 -4.62 -5.78
N ALA A 308 -17.06 -4.35 -4.53
CA ALA A 308 -17.79 -3.48 -3.61
C ALA A 308 -17.34 -2.00 -3.63
N ARG A 309 -16.19 -1.65 -4.24
CA ARG A 309 -15.61 -0.29 -4.20
C ARG A 309 -15.51 0.41 -5.56
N GLY A 310 -15.95 -0.23 -6.61
CA GLY A 310 -16.07 0.35 -7.95
C GLY A 310 -14.84 0.16 -8.82
N ALA A 311 -13.78 0.91 -8.64
CA ALA A 311 -12.67 0.90 -9.58
C ALA A 311 -11.68 -0.27 -9.35
N ARG A 312 -11.40 -1.02 -10.41
CA ARG A 312 -10.29 -1.98 -10.44
C ARG A 312 -8.96 -1.23 -10.37
N PHE A 313 -8.00 -1.88 -9.78
CA PHE A 313 -6.63 -1.39 -9.73
C PHE A 313 -5.63 -2.56 -9.83
N TYR A 314 -4.41 -2.23 -10.17
CA TYR A 314 -3.31 -3.19 -10.22
C TYR A 314 -2.51 -3.07 -8.93
N LEU A 315 -2.21 -4.19 -8.28
CA LEU A 315 -1.29 -4.28 -7.15
C LEU A 315 -0.33 -5.43 -7.42
N GLY A 316 0.79 -5.11 -8.06
CA GLY A 316 1.72 -6.12 -8.56
C GLY A 316 3.09 -6.06 -7.91
N SER A 317 3.57 -7.23 -7.47
CA SER A 317 4.98 -7.43 -7.15
C SER A 317 5.83 -7.31 -8.41
N LEU A 318 7.04 -6.79 -8.23
CA LEU A 318 7.99 -6.61 -9.32
C LEU A 318 9.43 -6.83 -8.89
N SER A 319 10.23 -7.29 -9.83
CA SER A 319 11.69 -7.28 -9.76
C SER A 319 12.23 -5.94 -10.26
N VAL A 320 13.29 -5.49 -9.62
CA VAL A 320 13.99 -4.24 -9.93
C VAL A 320 15.40 -4.59 -10.41
N GLU A 321 15.74 -4.11 -11.58
CA GLU A 321 17.06 -4.28 -12.17
C GLU A 321 17.56 -2.95 -12.71
N ARG A 322 18.87 -2.80 -12.85
CA ARG A 322 19.43 -1.66 -13.55
C ARG A 322 19.17 -1.77 -15.05
N ALA A 323 18.68 -0.70 -15.65
CA ALA A 323 18.37 -0.66 -17.09
C ALA A 323 19.60 -0.55 -18.00
N GLY A 324 20.80 -0.18 -17.49
CA GLY A 324 22.01 0.06 -18.26
C GLY A 324 23.26 -0.69 -17.75
N ASP A 325 24.40 -0.48 -18.44
CA ASP A 325 25.70 -1.02 -18.05
C ASP A 325 26.22 -0.32 -16.79
N GLY A 326 26.49 -1.06 -15.72
CA GLY A 326 27.03 -0.52 -14.46
C GLY A 326 26.85 -1.45 -13.28
N PRO A 327 27.22 -1.00 -12.05
CA PRO A 327 26.93 -1.77 -10.83
C PRO A 327 25.43 -2.06 -10.75
N ARG A 328 25.07 -3.30 -10.46
CA ARG A 328 23.68 -3.74 -10.44
C ARG A 328 22.94 -3.12 -9.26
N ASP A 329 21.96 -2.26 -9.55
CA ASP A 329 20.92 -1.89 -8.59
C ASP A 329 19.83 -2.95 -8.70
N THR A 330 19.82 -3.91 -7.79
CA THR A 330 18.81 -4.98 -7.73
C THR A 330 17.95 -4.82 -6.51
N GLY A 331 16.73 -5.33 -6.60
CA GLY A 331 15.77 -5.26 -5.49
C GLY A 331 14.43 -5.84 -5.88
N ARG A 332 13.50 -5.69 -4.97
CA ARG A 332 12.11 -6.09 -5.12
C ARG A 332 11.20 -4.90 -4.83
N GLY A 333 10.01 -4.93 -5.40
CA GLY A 333 9.07 -3.84 -5.15
C GLY A 333 7.64 -4.19 -5.50
N TYR A 334 6.80 -3.15 -5.43
CA TYR A 334 5.39 -3.20 -5.82
C TYR A 334 5.06 -2.02 -6.71
N ALA A 335 4.26 -2.30 -7.74
CA ALA A 335 3.54 -1.31 -8.52
C ALA A 335 2.07 -1.30 -8.10
N GLU A 336 1.56 -0.13 -7.78
CA GLU A 336 0.13 0.11 -7.55
C GLU A 336 -0.35 1.08 -8.63
N LEU A 337 -1.33 0.66 -9.46
CA LEU A 337 -1.84 1.46 -10.58
C LEU A 337 -3.34 1.63 -10.42
N ALA A 338 -3.79 2.87 -10.43
CA ALA A 338 -5.20 3.18 -10.31
C ALA A 338 -5.66 4.13 -11.43
N GLY A 339 -6.88 3.93 -11.93
CA GLY A 339 -7.42 4.74 -13.01
C GLY A 339 -7.00 4.29 -14.41
N PHE A 340 -6.50 3.07 -14.58
CA PHE A 340 -6.17 2.47 -15.89
C PHE A 340 -7.36 1.74 -16.52
N SER A 341 -8.25 1.21 -15.71
CA SER A 341 -9.48 0.57 -16.16
C SER A 341 -10.47 1.61 -16.71
N ARG A 342 -11.19 1.24 -17.78
CA ARG A 342 -12.19 2.12 -18.43
C ARG A 342 -13.55 2.09 -17.74
N ASP A 343 -13.82 1.05 -16.97
CA ASP A 343 -15.08 0.90 -16.24
C ASP A 343 -15.04 1.73 -14.95
N GLN A 344 -15.39 2.99 -15.08
CA GLN A 344 -15.86 3.79 -13.94
C GLN A 344 -17.21 4.38 -14.28
N PRO A 345 -18.18 4.32 -13.35
CA PRO A 345 -19.50 4.90 -13.53
C PRO A 345 -19.46 6.41 -13.70
#